data_cb9deeba151f96d98a2750e5671b39c1
#
_entry.id   cb9deeba151f96d98a2750e5671b39c1
#
_cell.length_a   1.000
_cell.length_b   1.000
_cell.length_c   1.000
_cell.angle_alpha   90.00
_cell.angle_beta   90.00
_cell.angle_gamma   90.00
#
_symmetry.space_group_name_H-M   'P 1'
#
loop_
_entity.id
_entity.type
_entity.pdbx_description
1 polymer ?
#
loop_
_entity_poly.entity_id
_entity_poly.type
_entity_poly.pdbx_seq_one_letter_code
_entity_poly.pdbx_strand_id
1 'polypeptide(L)'
;RDVERSRGLGDVYKRQMLRTKINVNLGVSRDCKDYDVEMEKVMAAVNMGAHAIMDLSSHGNTEPFRKKLTSECPVMIGTVPIYDSVIHYQRDLDTLTAKDFIDVVRLHAENGVDFVTLHCGITRKTIDQIKKHKRKMNIVSRGGSLVFAWMTMTGEENPFYEYFDEILDICQEYDVTISLGDACRPGCLADGSDVCQIEELVRLGEPVSYTHLTLPTNSLV
;
A
#
# COMPACT_ATOMS: atom_id res chain seq x y z
N ARG A 1 -1.26 7.61 22.39
CA ARG A 1 -1.49 7.76 20.94
C ARG A 1 -1.45 9.22 20.45
N ASP A 2 -1.30 10.19 21.31
CA ASP A 2 -1.34 11.62 20.94
C ASP A 2 -0.01 12.18 20.46
N VAL A 3 1.02 11.37 20.28
CA VAL A 3 2.36 11.94 20.18
C VAL A 3 2.80 12.25 18.77
N GLU A 4 2.23 11.72 17.72
CA GLU A 4 2.69 12.07 16.36
C GLU A 4 1.69 11.72 15.24
N ARG A 5 0.40 11.70 15.54
CA ARG A 5 -0.59 11.74 14.47
C ARG A 5 -0.47 13.07 13.75
N SER A 6 -0.26 13.00 12.47
CA SER A 6 -0.30 14.10 11.53
C SER A 6 0.34 15.39 12.01
N ARG A 7 1.61 15.45 11.99
CA ARG A 7 2.19 16.73 11.64
C ARG A 7 2.16 16.78 10.13
N GLY A 8 1.09 17.39 9.63
CA GLY A 8 0.82 17.48 8.21
C GLY A 8 2.05 17.91 7.41
N LEU A 9 1.96 17.79 6.13
CA LEU A 9 2.95 18.12 5.09
C LEU A 9 3.73 19.44 5.26
N GLY A 10 3.39 20.30 6.23
CA GLY A 10 4.16 21.48 6.62
C GLY A 10 5.55 21.20 7.18
N ASP A 11 5.87 19.95 7.50
CA ASP A 11 7.16 19.57 8.12
C ASP A 11 8.21 19.04 7.11
N VAL A 12 8.03 19.25 5.81
CA VAL A 12 9.01 18.84 4.77
C VAL A 12 10.42 19.30 5.11
N TYR A 13 10.58 20.52 5.62
CA TYR A 13 11.88 21.05 6.04
C TYR A 13 12.43 20.42 7.32
N LYS A 14 11.60 19.87 8.17
CA LYS A 14 12.02 19.20 9.40
C LYS A 14 12.37 17.72 9.17
N ARG A 15 11.92 17.12 8.06
CA ARG A 15 12.18 15.71 7.74
C ARG A 15 13.65 15.39 7.49
N GLN A 16 14.45 16.34 7.09
CA GLN A 16 15.90 16.18 6.94
C GLN A 16 16.60 15.87 8.26
N MET A 17 15.96 16.14 9.40
CA MET A 17 16.42 15.84 10.75
C MET A 17 15.82 14.55 11.32
N LEU A 18 14.95 13.85 10.60
CA LEU A 18 14.32 12.63 11.11
C LEU A 18 15.27 11.44 11.02
N ARG A 19 15.25 10.63 12.07
CA ARG A 19 15.94 9.33 12.06
C ARG A 19 15.26 8.38 11.09
N THR A 20 16.03 7.46 10.49
CA THR A 20 15.51 6.32 9.73
C THR A 20 14.49 5.57 10.57
N LYS A 21 13.30 5.35 10.01
CA LYS A 21 12.24 4.58 10.65
C LYS A 21 12.33 3.13 10.22
N ILE A 22 12.06 2.23 11.15
CA ILE A 22 11.99 0.79 10.89
C ILE A 22 10.54 0.41 10.79
N ASN A 23 10.11 -0.06 9.62
CA ASN A 23 8.80 -0.61 9.38
C ASN A 23 8.89 -2.14 9.32
N VAL A 24 8.09 -2.84 10.12
CA VAL A 24 8.08 -4.32 10.17
C VAL A 24 6.83 -4.85 9.51
N ASN A 25 7.02 -5.72 8.54
CA ASN A 25 5.94 -6.38 7.80
C ASN A 25 5.57 -7.70 8.48
N LEU A 26 4.29 -7.88 8.74
CA LEU A 26 3.71 -9.11 9.28
C LEU A 26 2.23 -9.19 8.91
N GLY A 27 1.52 -10.20 9.36
CA GLY A 27 0.09 -10.32 9.12
C GLY A 27 -0.39 -11.77 9.03
N VAL A 28 -1.66 -11.93 9.19
CA VAL A 28 -2.35 -13.23 9.12
C VAL A 28 -2.27 -13.82 7.71
N SER A 29 -1.86 -15.07 7.61
CA SER A 29 -1.70 -15.78 6.36
C SER A 29 -2.42 -17.13 6.39
N ARG A 30 -2.44 -17.83 5.25
CA ARG A 30 -2.97 -19.18 5.15
C ARG A 30 -2.28 -20.14 6.13
N ASP A 31 -0.98 -19.94 6.38
CA ASP A 31 -0.16 -20.82 7.21
C ASP A 31 -0.12 -20.40 8.68
N CYS A 32 -0.44 -19.13 8.97
CA CYS A 32 -0.55 -18.60 10.33
C CYS A 32 -1.84 -17.78 10.45
N LYS A 33 -2.86 -18.38 11.08
CA LYS A 33 -4.22 -17.81 11.19
C LYS A 33 -4.54 -17.28 12.57
N ASP A 34 -3.64 -17.48 13.53
CA ASP A 34 -3.84 -17.14 14.92
C ASP A 34 -3.48 -15.66 15.15
N TYR A 35 -4.48 -14.88 15.53
CA TYR A 35 -4.33 -13.44 15.78
C TYR A 35 -3.48 -13.16 17.01
N ASP A 36 -3.50 -14.02 18.02
CA ASP A 36 -2.73 -13.80 19.24
C ASP A 36 -1.25 -14.07 18.98
N VAL A 37 -0.92 -15.09 18.21
CA VAL A 37 0.46 -15.35 17.75
C VAL A 37 0.97 -14.20 16.89
N GLU A 38 0.14 -13.64 16.01
CA GLU A 38 0.55 -12.47 15.22
C GLU A 38 0.76 -11.23 16.11
N MET A 39 -0.10 -11.02 17.12
CA MET A 39 0.07 -9.92 18.08
C MET A 39 1.34 -10.08 18.94
N GLU A 40 1.71 -11.30 19.32
CA GLU A 40 3.00 -11.55 19.99
C GLU A 40 4.19 -11.10 19.13
N LYS A 41 4.15 -11.38 17.81
CA LYS A 41 5.18 -10.91 16.86
C LYS A 41 5.19 -9.39 16.74
N VAL A 42 4.02 -8.76 16.72
CA VAL A 42 3.87 -7.29 16.72
C VAL A 42 4.57 -6.71 17.93
N MET A 43 4.23 -7.20 19.13
CA MET A 43 4.79 -6.69 20.36
C MET A 43 6.30 -6.95 20.49
N ALA A 44 6.77 -8.11 19.99
CA ALA A 44 8.20 -8.39 19.91
C ALA A 44 8.91 -7.39 18.99
N ALA A 45 8.34 -7.07 17.81
CA ALA A 45 8.92 -6.08 16.90
C ALA A 45 8.95 -4.67 17.53
N VAL A 46 7.88 -4.27 18.21
CA VAL A 46 7.82 -2.99 18.95
C VAL A 46 8.89 -2.92 20.03
N ASN A 47 9.05 -3.99 20.82
CA ASN A 47 10.06 -4.06 21.87
C ASN A 47 11.50 -4.03 21.33
N MET A 48 11.70 -4.50 20.08
CA MET A 48 12.98 -4.39 19.36
C MET A 48 13.19 -3.02 18.69
N GLY A 49 12.26 -2.09 18.82
CA GLY A 49 12.39 -0.72 18.32
C GLY A 49 11.78 -0.47 16.96
N ALA A 50 10.80 -1.26 16.52
CA ALA A 50 10.01 -0.93 15.33
C ALA A 50 9.27 0.41 15.52
N HIS A 51 9.21 1.21 14.46
CA HIS A 51 8.54 2.52 14.44
C HIS A 51 7.18 2.45 13.77
N ALA A 52 6.99 1.44 12.93
CA ALA A 52 5.74 1.15 12.25
C ALA A 52 5.58 -0.36 12.05
N ILE A 53 4.34 -0.80 12.01
CA ILE A 53 3.95 -2.16 11.65
C ILE A 53 3.12 -2.07 10.37
N MET A 54 3.46 -2.88 9.37
CA MET A 54 2.66 -3.01 8.16
C MET A 54 1.91 -4.34 8.20
N ASP A 55 0.60 -4.26 8.30
CA ASP A 55 -0.28 -5.42 8.22
C ASP A 55 -0.44 -5.85 6.75
N LEU A 56 0.16 -6.98 6.43
CA LEU A 56 0.07 -7.64 5.13
C LEU A 56 -0.87 -8.84 5.16
N SER A 57 -1.85 -8.84 6.05
CA SER A 57 -2.83 -9.90 6.17
C SER A 57 -3.49 -10.20 4.82
N SER A 58 -3.62 -11.48 4.52
CA SER A 58 -4.02 -11.95 3.21
C SER A 58 -4.91 -13.19 3.26
N HIS A 59 -5.45 -13.52 4.43
CA HIS A 59 -6.28 -14.71 4.60
C HIS A 59 -7.33 -14.50 5.68
N GLY A 60 -8.53 -15.02 5.42
CA GLY A 60 -9.65 -14.97 6.35
C GLY A 60 -10.24 -13.56 6.52
N ASN A 61 -10.97 -13.35 7.61
CA ASN A 61 -11.47 -12.02 7.95
C ASN A 61 -10.35 -11.22 8.63
N THR A 62 -9.78 -10.25 7.92
CA THR A 62 -8.64 -9.44 8.39
C THR A 62 -9.06 -8.31 9.32
N GLU A 63 -10.32 -7.88 9.27
CA GLU A 63 -10.80 -6.71 10.01
C GLU A 63 -10.65 -6.84 11.54
N PRO A 64 -10.96 -7.97 12.20
CA PRO A 64 -10.77 -8.11 13.64
C PRO A 64 -9.30 -7.97 14.04
N PHE A 65 -8.38 -8.52 13.25
CA PHE A 65 -6.94 -8.37 13.50
C PHE A 65 -6.50 -6.91 13.33
N ARG A 66 -6.94 -6.25 12.26
CA ARG A 66 -6.65 -4.84 12.02
C ARG A 66 -7.16 -3.94 13.16
N LYS A 67 -8.39 -4.14 13.62
CA LYS A 67 -8.94 -3.41 14.77
C LYS A 67 -8.15 -3.67 16.05
N LYS A 68 -7.71 -4.90 16.28
CA LYS A 68 -6.83 -5.22 17.41
C LYS A 68 -5.50 -4.50 17.31
N LEU A 69 -4.85 -4.52 16.13
CA LEU A 69 -3.62 -3.78 15.87
C LEU A 69 -3.77 -2.28 16.16
N THR A 70 -4.77 -1.64 15.58
CA THR A 70 -4.97 -0.19 15.71
C THR A 70 -5.34 0.23 17.15
N SER A 71 -5.92 -0.67 17.96
CA SER A 71 -6.28 -0.40 19.34
C SER A 71 -5.14 -0.66 20.34
N GLU A 72 -4.31 -1.68 20.12
CA GLU A 72 -3.33 -2.17 21.11
C GLU A 72 -1.88 -1.80 20.77
N CYS A 73 -1.56 -1.62 19.47
CA CYS A 73 -0.19 -1.35 19.06
C CYS A 73 0.16 0.14 19.25
N PRO A 74 1.27 0.46 19.94
CA PRO A 74 1.64 1.84 20.24
C PRO A 74 2.37 2.56 19.10
N VAL A 75 2.72 1.86 18.01
CA VAL A 75 3.41 2.42 16.84
C VAL A 75 2.46 2.56 15.65
N MET A 76 2.90 3.25 14.61
CA MET A 76 2.10 3.47 13.39
C MET A 76 1.70 2.16 12.73
N ILE A 77 0.46 2.06 12.29
CA ILE A 77 -0.09 0.90 11.56
C ILE A 77 -0.35 1.27 10.11
N GLY A 78 0.28 0.53 9.21
CA GLY A 78 0.03 0.61 7.79
C GLY A 78 -0.64 -0.63 7.23
N THR A 79 -1.35 -0.48 6.13
CA THR A 79 -2.04 -1.59 5.46
C THR A 79 -1.92 -1.51 3.95
N VAL A 80 -2.30 -2.58 3.25
CA VAL A 80 -2.33 -2.67 1.79
C VAL A 80 -3.75 -3.05 1.35
N PRO A 81 -4.66 -2.10 1.14
CA PRO A 81 -6.09 -2.36 0.90
C PRO A 81 -6.38 -3.35 -0.23
N ILE A 82 -5.57 -3.38 -1.30
CA ILE A 82 -5.77 -4.32 -2.43
C ILE A 82 -5.74 -5.79 -1.99
N TYR A 83 -5.00 -6.14 -0.93
CA TYR A 83 -4.98 -7.53 -0.46
C TYR A 83 -6.32 -7.93 0.16
N ASP A 84 -6.96 -6.98 0.81
CA ASP A 84 -8.24 -7.19 1.49
C ASP A 84 -9.43 -7.14 0.53
N SER A 85 -9.33 -6.42 -0.58
CA SER A 85 -10.43 -6.26 -1.52
C SER A 85 -11.00 -7.60 -2.02
N VAL A 86 -10.14 -8.55 -2.37
CA VAL A 86 -10.57 -9.89 -2.81
C VAL A 86 -11.12 -10.71 -1.65
N ILE A 87 -10.49 -10.60 -0.47
CA ILE A 87 -10.85 -11.39 0.72
C ILE A 87 -12.16 -10.90 1.34
N HIS A 88 -12.32 -9.59 1.45
CA HIS A 88 -13.49 -8.95 2.07
C HIS A 88 -14.78 -9.32 1.33
N TYR A 89 -14.78 -9.22 0.01
CA TYR A 89 -15.96 -9.52 -0.78
C TYR A 89 -16.15 -11.01 -1.07
N GLN A 90 -15.12 -11.84 -0.91
CA GLN A 90 -15.15 -13.28 -1.22
C GLN A 90 -15.69 -13.55 -2.65
N ARG A 91 -15.33 -12.70 -3.59
CA ARG A 91 -15.69 -12.75 -5.00
C ARG A 91 -14.46 -12.90 -5.88
N ASP A 92 -14.67 -13.39 -7.10
CA ASP A 92 -13.61 -13.45 -8.09
C ASP A 92 -13.14 -12.04 -8.46
N LEU A 93 -11.84 -11.90 -8.71
CA LEU A 93 -11.19 -10.61 -8.93
C LEU A 93 -11.83 -9.80 -10.09
N ASP A 94 -12.24 -10.48 -11.16
CA ASP A 94 -12.88 -9.88 -12.33
C ASP A 94 -14.33 -9.43 -12.11
N THR A 95 -14.94 -9.82 -11.00
CA THR A 95 -16.29 -9.38 -10.62
C THR A 95 -16.28 -8.16 -9.68
N LEU A 96 -15.10 -7.75 -9.22
CA LEU A 96 -14.97 -6.55 -8.40
C LEU A 96 -15.07 -5.31 -9.29
N THR A 97 -15.74 -4.29 -8.77
CA THR A 97 -15.85 -2.97 -9.41
C THR A 97 -14.82 -2.01 -8.84
N ALA A 98 -14.52 -0.92 -9.55
CA ALA A 98 -13.67 0.14 -9.04
C ALA A 98 -14.11 0.64 -7.65
N LYS A 99 -15.43 0.76 -7.44
CA LYS A 99 -16.00 1.16 -6.17
C LYS A 99 -15.65 0.20 -5.03
N ASP A 100 -15.66 -1.11 -5.27
CA ASP A 100 -15.32 -2.11 -4.25
C ASP A 100 -13.89 -1.87 -3.69
N PHE A 101 -12.94 -1.46 -4.54
CA PHE A 101 -11.57 -1.13 -4.09
C PHE A 101 -11.54 0.16 -3.25
N ILE A 102 -12.30 1.18 -3.63
CA ILE A 102 -12.36 2.44 -2.88
C ILE A 102 -13.06 2.25 -1.53
N ASP A 103 -14.13 1.47 -1.49
CA ASP A 103 -14.85 1.13 -0.26
C ASP A 103 -13.93 0.39 0.74
N VAL A 104 -13.02 -0.45 0.25
CA VAL A 104 -12.02 -1.12 1.13
C VAL A 104 -10.97 -0.10 1.64
N VAL A 105 -10.56 0.89 0.86
CA VAL A 105 -9.70 1.97 1.37
C VAL A 105 -10.40 2.70 2.52
N ARG A 106 -11.66 3.05 2.35
CA ARG A 106 -12.49 3.68 3.40
C ARG A 106 -12.60 2.79 4.63
N LEU A 107 -12.88 1.49 4.47
CA LEU A 107 -12.95 0.54 5.56
C LEU A 107 -11.65 0.50 6.39
N HIS A 108 -10.50 0.52 5.73
CA HIS A 108 -9.20 0.56 6.42
C HIS A 108 -9.01 1.87 7.19
N ALA A 109 -9.38 3.00 6.60
CA ALA A 109 -9.33 4.30 7.24
C ALA A 109 -10.24 4.36 8.48
N GLU A 110 -11.48 3.89 8.37
CA GLU A 110 -12.44 3.79 9.50
C GLU A 110 -11.92 2.89 10.63
N ASN A 111 -11.15 1.87 10.31
CA ASN A 111 -10.53 1.00 11.31
C ASN A 111 -9.34 1.66 12.02
N GLY A 112 -8.98 2.89 11.66
CA GLY A 112 -7.99 3.72 12.35
C GLY A 112 -6.55 3.42 11.99
N VAL A 113 -6.25 2.98 10.75
CA VAL A 113 -4.88 2.84 10.27
C VAL A 113 -4.23 4.21 10.10
N ASP A 114 -2.91 4.28 10.25
CA ASP A 114 -2.15 5.54 10.14
C ASP A 114 -1.71 5.80 8.69
N PHE A 115 -1.50 4.75 7.90
CA PHE A 115 -1.18 4.89 6.47
C PHE A 115 -1.64 3.69 5.64
N VAL A 116 -1.87 3.93 4.35
CA VAL A 116 -2.25 2.90 3.38
C VAL A 116 -1.28 2.88 2.21
N THR A 117 -0.89 1.70 1.75
CA THR A 117 -0.07 1.56 0.54
C THR A 117 -0.96 1.24 -0.65
N LEU A 118 -0.92 2.12 -1.65
CA LEU A 118 -1.73 2.04 -2.86
C LEU A 118 -0.84 1.99 -4.10
N HIS A 119 -1.14 1.09 -5.02
CA HIS A 119 -0.39 0.90 -6.26
C HIS A 119 -1.02 1.75 -7.40
N CYS A 120 -0.90 3.07 -7.29
CA CYS A 120 -1.52 4.02 -8.23
C CYS A 120 -0.75 4.17 -9.56
N GLY A 121 0.50 3.73 -9.63
CA GLY A 121 1.37 3.98 -10.79
C GLY A 121 1.17 3.03 -11.97
N ILE A 122 0.50 1.89 -11.79
CA ILE A 122 0.11 1.02 -12.91
C ILE A 122 -1.11 1.63 -13.59
N THR A 123 -0.95 2.01 -14.85
CA THR A 123 -2.02 2.47 -15.74
C THR A 123 -2.12 1.54 -16.94
N ARG A 124 -3.15 1.68 -17.76
CA ARG A 124 -3.26 0.95 -19.05
C ARG A 124 -2.02 1.15 -19.91
N LYS A 125 -1.43 2.34 -19.88
CA LYS A 125 -0.20 2.64 -20.61
C LYS A 125 0.99 1.85 -20.06
N THR A 126 1.10 1.72 -18.74
CA THR A 126 2.11 0.88 -18.09
C THR A 126 1.95 -0.58 -18.48
N ILE A 127 0.70 -1.09 -18.55
CA ILE A 127 0.39 -2.44 -19.01
C ILE A 127 0.90 -2.68 -20.44
N ASP A 128 0.69 -1.72 -21.33
CA ASP A 128 1.17 -1.82 -22.72
C ASP A 128 2.69 -1.88 -22.80
N GLN A 129 3.40 -1.14 -21.93
CA GLN A 129 4.85 -1.23 -21.84
C GLN A 129 5.30 -2.59 -21.30
N ILE A 130 4.65 -3.12 -20.27
CA ILE A 130 4.96 -4.45 -19.71
C ILE A 130 4.78 -5.54 -20.77
N LYS A 131 3.73 -5.47 -21.58
CA LYS A 131 3.47 -6.42 -22.68
C LYS A 131 4.51 -6.34 -23.78
N LYS A 132 5.03 -5.15 -24.09
CA LYS A 132 6.06 -4.91 -25.12
C LYS A 132 7.46 -5.28 -24.64
N HIS A 133 7.78 -4.92 -23.42
CA HIS A 133 9.11 -5.08 -22.82
C HIS A 133 9.07 -6.23 -21.81
N LYS A 134 9.43 -7.44 -22.28
CA LYS A 134 9.43 -8.63 -21.44
C LYS A 134 10.45 -8.51 -20.31
N ARG A 135 9.97 -8.22 -19.11
CA ARG A 135 10.79 -8.25 -17.90
C ARG A 135 11.19 -9.67 -17.55
N LYS A 136 12.34 -9.84 -16.91
CA LYS A 136 12.82 -11.15 -16.47
C LYS A 136 11.97 -11.72 -15.34
N MET A 137 11.61 -10.88 -14.37
CA MET A 137 10.83 -11.27 -13.19
C MET A 137 9.37 -10.78 -13.24
N ASN A 138 8.93 -10.19 -14.35
CA ASN A 138 7.60 -9.61 -14.50
C ASN A 138 7.28 -8.59 -13.36
N ILE A 139 6.09 -8.71 -12.74
CA ILE A 139 5.67 -7.88 -11.62
C ILE A 139 5.87 -8.70 -10.33
N VAL A 140 6.86 -8.32 -9.53
CA VAL A 140 7.15 -8.99 -8.25
C VAL A 140 6.34 -8.44 -7.08
N SER A 141 5.72 -7.27 -7.26
CA SER A 141 4.81 -6.71 -6.29
C SER A 141 3.50 -7.47 -6.27
N ARG A 142 3.12 -8.02 -5.12
CA ARG A 142 1.85 -8.72 -4.95
C ARG A 142 0.65 -7.82 -5.23
N GLY A 143 0.62 -6.61 -4.64
CA GLY A 143 -0.46 -5.66 -4.86
C GLY A 143 -0.51 -5.17 -6.30
N GLY A 144 0.66 -4.85 -6.86
CA GLY A 144 0.78 -4.47 -8.27
C GLY A 144 0.30 -5.56 -9.23
N SER A 145 0.61 -6.83 -8.95
CA SER A 145 0.14 -7.95 -9.80
C SER A 145 -1.37 -8.16 -9.73
N LEU A 146 -2.00 -7.92 -8.57
CA LEU A 146 -3.46 -7.99 -8.44
C LEU A 146 -4.15 -6.88 -9.23
N VAL A 147 -3.67 -5.63 -9.13
CA VAL A 147 -4.17 -4.51 -9.92
C VAL A 147 -3.99 -4.78 -11.42
N PHE A 148 -2.79 -5.22 -11.82
CA PHE A 148 -2.51 -5.57 -13.21
C PHE A 148 -3.45 -6.67 -13.75
N ALA A 149 -3.69 -7.72 -12.96
CA ALA A 149 -4.59 -8.80 -13.32
C ALA A 149 -6.02 -8.27 -13.50
N TRP A 150 -6.54 -7.52 -12.53
CA TRP A 150 -7.87 -6.93 -12.61
C TRP A 150 -8.04 -6.06 -13.86
N MET A 151 -7.14 -5.12 -14.10
CA MET A 151 -7.16 -4.26 -15.27
C MET A 151 -7.08 -5.05 -16.61
N THR A 152 -6.37 -6.18 -16.60
CA THR A 152 -6.24 -7.02 -17.79
C THR A 152 -7.52 -7.81 -18.06
N MET A 153 -8.19 -8.29 -17.01
CA MET A 153 -9.41 -9.09 -17.09
C MET A 153 -10.64 -8.23 -17.43
N THR A 154 -10.77 -7.07 -16.78
CA THR A 154 -11.92 -6.17 -16.96
C THR A 154 -11.76 -5.22 -18.15
N GLY A 155 -10.54 -4.87 -18.51
CA GLY A 155 -10.25 -3.83 -19.49
C GLY A 155 -10.40 -2.41 -18.96
N GLU A 156 -10.66 -2.23 -17.66
CA GLU A 156 -10.81 -0.93 -17.00
C GLU A 156 -9.46 -0.34 -16.58
N GLU A 157 -9.45 0.94 -16.20
CA GLU A 157 -8.26 1.62 -15.66
C GLU A 157 -8.07 1.25 -14.19
N ASN A 158 -6.88 1.48 -13.66
CA ASN A 158 -6.54 1.26 -12.26
C ASN A 158 -7.44 2.12 -11.35
N PRO A 159 -8.26 1.54 -10.49
CA PRO A 159 -9.17 2.31 -9.65
C PRO A 159 -8.44 3.26 -8.70
N PHE A 160 -7.26 2.90 -8.21
CA PHE A 160 -6.46 3.77 -7.33
C PHE A 160 -5.83 4.95 -8.05
N TYR A 161 -5.71 4.89 -9.38
CA TYR A 161 -5.28 6.00 -10.21
C TYR A 161 -6.48 6.86 -10.64
N GLU A 162 -7.52 6.23 -11.16
CA GLU A 162 -8.69 6.91 -11.74
C GLU A 162 -9.51 7.68 -10.68
N TYR A 163 -9.66 7.11 -9.48
CA TYR A 163 -10.42 7.70 -8.37
C TYR A 163 -9.50 8.26 -7.27
N PHE A 164 -8.33 8.76 -7.65
CA PHE A 164 -7.34 9.23 -6.68
C PHE A 164 -7.84 10.40 -5.84
N ASP A 165 -8.63 11.30 -6.41
CA ASP A 165 -9.22 12.45 -5.68
C ASP A 165 -10.18 11.97 -4.58
N GLU A 166 -11.01 10.96 -4.86
CA GLU A 166 -11.90 10.37 -3.83
C GLU A 166 -11.10 9.70 -2.71
N ILE A 167 -9.98 9.07 -3.06
CA ILE A 167 -9.06 8.50 -2.06
C ILE A 167 -8.43 9.61 -1.21
N LEU A 168 -8.06 10.74 -1.79
CA LEU A 168 -7.53 11.89 -1.05
C LEU A 168 -8.55 12.41 -0.05
N ASP A 169 -9.82 12.52 -0.45
CA ASP A 169 -10.91 12.96 0.44
C ASP A 169 -11.07 12.00 1.62
N ILE A 170 -11.05 10.68 1.38
CA ILE A 170 -11.09 9.67 2.43
C ILE A 170 -9.88 9.83 3.37
N CYS A 171 -8.69 9.94 2.81
CA CYS A 171 -7.46 10.05 3.60
C CYS A 171 -7.44 11.35 4.42
N GLN A 172 -7.99 12.43 3.91
CA GLN A 172 -8.13 13.69 4.63
C GLN A 172 -9.17 13.59 5.76
N GLU A 173 -10.31 12.95 5.51
CA GLU A 173 -11.37 12.74 6.49
C GLU A 173 -10.88 11.96 7.72
N TYR A 174 -10.08 10.93 7.51
CA TYR A 174 -9.60 10.01 8.56
C TYR A 174 -8.15 10.25 8.99
N ASP A 175 -7.49 11.29 8.48
CA ASP A 175 -6.08 11.61 8.77
C ASP A 175 -5.11 10.45 8.44
N VAL A 176 -5.29 9.82 7.28
CA VAL A 176 -4.50 8.70 6.80
C VAL A 176 -3.44 9.17 5.81
N THR A 177 -2.20 8.71 5.98
CA THR A 177 -1.12 8.98 5.03
C THR A 177 -1.16 7.99 3.87
N ILE A 178 -0.98 8.48 2.64
CA ILE A 178 -0.82 7.61 1.46
C ILE A 178 0.65 7.27 1.27
N SER A 179 0.95 5.97 1.18
CA SER A 179 2.22 5.43 0.71
C SER A 179 2.03 4.95 -0.74
N LEU A 180 2.68 5.61 -1.69
CA LEU A 180 2.61 5.22 -3.09
C LEU A 180 3.46 3.97 -3.33
N GLY A 181 2.80 2.85 -3.60
CA GLY A 181 3.44 1.56 -3.81
C GLY A 181 3.96 1.41 -5.24
N ASP A 182 5.20 0.93 -5.36
CA ASP A 182 5.84 0.62 -6.64
C ASP A 182 5.51 -0.80 -7.11
N ALA A 183 4.63 -0.91 -8.08
CA ALA A 183 4.25 -2.20 -8.66
C ALA A 183 5.35 -2.76 -9.56
N CYS A 184 6.02 -1.89 -10.30
CA CYS A 184 7.09 -2.25 -11.24
C CYS A 184 8.49 -2.23 -10.63
N ARG A 185 8.62 -2.31 -9.29
CA ARG A 185 9.95 -2.47 -8.67
C ARG A 185 10.67 -3.70 -9.26
N PRO A 186 11.99 -3.63 -9.48
CA PRO A 186 12.73 -4.72 -10.10
C PRO A 186 12.86 -5.92 -9.16
N GLY A 187 12.69 -7.13 -9.70
CA GLY A 187 12.97 -8.39 -9.00
C GLY A 187 14.38 -8.90 -9.22
N CYS A 188 15.11 -8.31 -10.17
CA CYS A 188 16.50 -8.62 -10.47
C CYS A 188 17.19 -7.43 -11.13
N LEU A 189 18.52 -7.46 -11.22
CA LEU A 189 19.31 -6.37 -11.81
C LEU A 189 18.93 -6.08 -13.27
N ALA A 190 18.53 -7.10 -14.03
CA ALA A 190 18.16 -6.93 -15.44
C ALA A 190 16.87 -6.11 -15.63
N ASP A 191 16.00 -6.05 -14.63
CA ASP A 191 14.76 -5.29 -14.65
C ASP A 191 14.91 -3.91 -13.97
N GLY A 192 16.09 -3.61 -13.43
CA GLY A 192 16.39 -2.33 -12.77
C GLY A 192 16.39 -1.16 -13.75
N SER A 193 15.64 -0.11 -13.43
CA SER A 193 15.51 1.10 -14.25
C SER A 193 15.01 0.82 -15.68
N ASP A 194 14.21 -0.21 -15.85
CA ASP A 194 13.61 -0.52 -17.13
C ASP A 194 12.46 0.47 -17.49
N VAL A 195 11.97 0.36 -18.72
CA VAL A 195 10.90 1.24 -19.22
C VAL A 195 9.64 1.15 -18.34
N CYS A 196 9.33 -0.03 -17.79
CA CYS A 196 8.14 -0.22 -16.96
C CYS A 196 8.26 0.50 -15.63
N GLN A 197 9.43 0.41 -14.98
CA GLN A 197 9.71 1.11 -13.72
C GLN A 197 9.70 2.62 -13.92
N ILE A 198 10.33 3.11 -15.00
CA ILE A 198 10.36 4.55 -15.31
C ILE A 198 8.97 5.08 -15.65
N GLU A 199 8.18 4.35 -16.44
CA GLU A 199 6.80 4.77 -16.77
C GLU A 199 5.93 4.84 -15.51
N GLU A 200 6.04 3.86 -14.61
CA GLU A 200 5.34 3.89 -13.33
C GLU A 200 5.76 5.11 -12.50
N LEU A 201 7.06 5.39 -12.42
CA LEU A 201 7.58 6.55 -11.68
C LEU A 201 7.01 7.87 -12.22
N VAL A 202 6.94 8.01 -13.55
CA VAL A 202 6.34 9.19 -14.19
C VAL A 202 4.86 9.31 -13.83
N ARG A 203 4.12 8.19 -13.85
CA ARG A 203 2.69 8.19 -13.46
C ARG A 203 2.51 8.51 -11.97
N LEU A 204 3.36 7.98 -11.10
CA LEU A 204 3.32 8.32 -9.67
C LEU A 204 3.65 9.80 -9.39
N GLY A 205 4.36 10.45 -10.28
CA GLY A 205 4.62 11.90 -10.21
C GLY A 205 3.35 12.75 -10.38
N GLU A 206 2.32 12.26 -11.06
CA GLU A 206 1.06 12.96 -11.24
C GLU A 206 0.30 13.12 -9.92
N PRO A 207 -0.02 12.05 -9.16
CA PRO A 207 -0.63 12.16 -7.84
C PRO A 207 0.19 13.00 -6.86
N VAL A 208 1.51 12.93 -6.92
CA VAL A 208 2.40 13.68 -6.02
C VAL A 208 2.36 15.18 -6.29
N SER A 209 1.96 15.63 -7.48
CA SER A 209 1.80 17.06 -7.76
C SER A 209 0.70 17.73 -6.92
N TYR A 210 -0.25 16.96 -6.40
CA TYR A 210 -1.30 17.44 -5.48
C TYR A 210 -0.82 17.57 -4.03
N THR A 211 0.30 16.95 -3.70
CA THR A 211 0.88 16.98 -2.35
C THR A 211 2.28 17.57 -2.41
N HIS A 212 2.70 18.30 -1.38
CA HIS A 212 4.08 18.78 -1.31
C HIS A 212 5.04 17.58 -1.33
N LEU A 213 5.90 17.55 -2.35
CA LEU A 213 6.90 16.51 -2.59
C LEU A 213 7.75 16.25 -1.35
N THR A 214 7.62 15.06 -0.81
CA THR A 214 8.71 14.45 -0.06
C THR A 214 9.62 13.76 -1.06
N LEU A 215 10.93 13.98 -0.92
CA LEU A 215 11.94 13.34 -1.75
C LEU A 215 11.68 11.84 -1.87
N PRO A 216 11.90 11.24 -3.05
CA PRO A 216 11.72 9.82 -3.27
C PRO A 216 12.50 9.05 -2.22
N THR A 217 11.83 8.11 -1.60
CA THR A 217 12.50 7.06 -0.83
C THR A 217 13.37 6.31 -1.83
N ASN A 218 14.69 6.37 -1.68
CA ASN A 218 15.56 5.47 -2.39
C ASN A 218 15.25 4.06 -1.86
N SER A 219 14.47 3.29 -2.60
CA SER A 219 14.49 1.86 -2.45
C SER A 219 15.83 1.38 -3.02
N LEU A 220 16.84 1.38 -2.18
CA LEU A 220 18.07 0.68 -2.46
C LEU A 220 17.75 -0.82 -2.38
N VAL A 221 17.75 -1.47 -3.52
CA VAL A 221 17.85 -2.92 -3.64
C VAL A 221 19.35 -3.25 -3.64
#